data_84c6ea4b52dbbd74326b4542ac15b101
#
_entry.id   84c6ea4b52dbbd74326b4542ac15b101
#
_cell.length_a   1.000
_cell.length_b   1.000
_cell.length_c   1.000
_cell.angle_alpha   90.00
_cell.angle_beta   90.00
_cell.angle_gamma   90.00
#
_symmetry.space_group_name_H-M   'P 1'
#
loop_
_entity.id
_entity.type
_entity.pdbx_description
1 polymer ?
#
loop_
_entity_poly.entity_id
_entity_poly.type
_entity_poly.pdbx_seq_one_letter_code
_entity_poly.pdbx_strand_id
1 'polypeptide(L)'
;MFLETLFYIVLSAYTTDGSVLHSNWNMPFENENICGYYLRNMDTTEQKLPFEKDEMGNYVIYHTDKTYYVEFWSHSCEEFYYDEETKKWKQVPNTI
;
A
#
# COMPACT_ATOMS: atom_id res chain seq x y z
N MET A 1 7.14 28.11 3.77
CA MET A 1 7.49 26.83 4.38
C MET A 1 7.28 25.70 3.39
N PHE A 2 8.29 24.89 3.21
CA PHE A 2 8.19 23.75 2.31
C PHE A 2 7.66 22.54 3.09
N LEU A 3 6.59 21.92 2.56
CA LEU A 3 6.13 20.67 3.11
C LEU A 3 7.06 19.57 2.59
N GLU A 4 7.56 18.77 3.50
CA GLU A 4 8.33 17.61 3.11
C GLU A 4 7.39 16.54 2.60
N THR A 5 7.61 16.09 1.38
CA THR A 5 6.80 15.03 0.78
C THR A 5 7.69 13.89 0.33
N LEU A 6 7.16 12.69 0.45
CA LEU A 6 7.83 11.47 -0.01
C LEU A 6 6.81 10.59 -0.71
N PHE A 7 7.31 9.73 -1.59
CA PHE A 7 6.46 8.77 -2.28
C PHE A 7 6.70 7.37 -1.72
N TYR A 8 5.63 6.62 -1.58
CA TYR A 8 5.68 5.23 -1.12
C TYR A 8 4.89 4.37 -2.08
N ILE A 9 5.33 3.11 -2.20
CA ILE A 9 4.53 2.11 -2.89
C ILE A 9 3.46 1.64 -1.92
N VAL A 10 2.21 1.73 -2.35
CA VAL A 10 1.04 1.30 -1.56
C VAL A 10 0.43 0.10 -2.24
N LEU A 11 0.23 -0.95 -1.46
CA LEU A 11 -0.51 -2.13 -1.88
C LEU A 11 -1.96 -1.94 -1.47
N SER A 12 -2.85 -2.06 -2.43
CA SER A 12 -4.29 -2.02 -2.17
C SER A 12 -4.88 -3.40 -2.42
N ALA A 13 -5.47 -3.98 -1.40
CA ALA A 13 -6.09 -5.28 -1.47
C ALA A 13 -7.60 -5.13 -1.47
N TYR A 14 -8.25 -5.71 -2.47
CA TYR A 14 -9.71 -5.63 -2.64
C TYR A 14 -10.30 -6.95 -2.19
N THR A 15 -11.21 -6.88 -1.24
CA THR A 15 -11.74 -8.06 -0.58
C THR A 15 -13.13 -8.43 -1.08
N THR A 16 -13.53 -9.65 -0.77
CA THR A 16 -14.82 -10.19 -1.22
C THR A 16 -16.03 -9.47 -0.62
N ASP A 17 -15.84 -8.80 0.53
CA ASP A 17 -16.91 -8.05 1.19
C ASP A 17 -17.01 -6.59 0.76
N GLY A 18 -16.21 -6.19 -0.22
CA GLY A 18 -16.19 -4.81 -0.70
C GLY A 18 -15.25 -3.89 0.01
N SER A 19 -14.49 -4.38 0.98
CA SER A 19 -13.50 -3.56 1.68
C SER A 19 -12.24 -3.38 0.84
N VAL A 20 -11.52 -2.30 1.09
CA VAL A 20 -10.21 -2.05 0.48
C VAL A 20 -9.23 -1.81 1.62
N LEU A 21 -8.19 -2.61 1.65
CA LEU A 21 -7.16 -2.51 2.68
C LEU A 21 -5.86 -2.05 2.05
N HIS A 22 -5.23 -1.05 2.67
CA HIS A 22 -3.99 -0.45 2.17
C HIS A 22 -2.82 -0.81 3.06
N SER A 23 -1.69 -1.07 2.44
CA SER A 23 -0.45 -1.33 3.15
C SER A 23 0.69 -0.61 2.45
N ASN A 24 1.45 0.20 3.18
CA ASN A 24 2.59 0.92 2.63
C ASN A 24 3.84 0.06 2.71
N TRP A 25 4.63 0.10 1.64
CA TRP A 25 5.99 -0.41 1.73
C TRP A 25 6.82 0.55 2.56
N ASN A 26 7.70 0.01 3.37
CA ASN A 26 8.51 0.82 4.27
C ASN A 26 9.79 1.30 3.57
N MET A 27 9.63 1.91 2.41
CA MET A 27 10.73 2.42 1.61
C MET A 27 10.30 3.73 0.95
N PRO A 28 10.77 4.87 1.45
CA PRO A 28 10.41 6.16 0.86
C PRO A 28 11.22 6.45 -0.40
N PHE A 29 10.59 7.15 -1.34
CA PHE A 29 11.22 7.63 -2.56
C PHE A 29 11.10 9.15 -2.62
N GLU A 30 12.15 9.81 -3.12
CA GLU A 30 12.18 11.26 -3.15
C GLU A 30 11.22 11.87 -4.18
N ASN A 31 10.95 11.15 -5.26
CA ASN A 31 10.06 11.66 -6.29
C ASN A 31 9.29 10.53 -6.96
N GLU A 32 8.25 10.92 -7.69
CA GLU A 32 7.37 9.98 -8.35
C GLU A 32 8.08 9.14 -9.41
N ASN A 33 9.03 9.73 -10.12
CA ASN A 33 9.73 9.02 -11.19
C ASN A 33 10.54 7.85 -10.65
N ILE A 34 11.24 8.06 -9.53
CA ILE A 34 12.03 7.01 -8.89
C ILE A 34 11.10 5.92 -8.36
N CYS A 35 10.01 6.32 -7.69
CA CYS A 35 9.03 5.39 -7.19
C CYS A 35 8.43 4.54 -8.33
N GLY A 36 8.02 5.19 -9.41
CA GLY A 36 7.43 4.51 -10.55
C GLY A 36 8.41 3.57 -11.24
N TYR A 37 9.68 3.96 -11.34
CA TYR A 37 10.72 3.10 -11.90
C TYR A 37 10.87 1.84 -11.06
N TYR A 38 10.95 2.00 -9.74
CA TYR A 38 11.07 0.87 -8.85
C TYR A 38 9.84 -0.04 -8.94
N LEU A 39 8.66 0.57 -8.99
CA LEU A 39 7.41 -0.19 -9.07
C LEU A 39 7.35 -1.05 -10.34
N ARG A 40 7.79 -0.50 -11.48
CA ARG A 40 7.78 -1.25 -12.74
C ARG A 40 8.77 -2.42 -12.75
N ASN A 41 9.80 -2.35 -11.94
CA ASN A 41 10.87 -3.34 -11.92
C ASN A 41 10.87 -4.22 -10.68
N MET A 42 9.96 -3.98 -9.76
CA MET A 42 9.93 -4.79 -8.55
C MET A 42 9.34 -6.16 -8.81
N ASP A 43 9.76 -7.09 -7.97
CA ASP A 43 9.22 -8.43 -7.98
C ASP A 43 7.88 -8.45 -7.27
N THR A 44 6.81 -8.67 -8.04
CA THR A 44 5.46 -8.73 -7.49
C THR A 44 4.97 -10.18 -7.33
N THR A 45 5.91 -11.11 -7.26
CA THR A 45 5.55 -12.51 -7.10
C THR A 45 4.82 -12.74 -5.77
N GLU A 46 4.14 -13.86 -5.73
CA GLU A 46 3.39 -14.29 -4.55
C GLU A 46 4.21 -14.26 -3.26
N GLN A 47 5.51 -14.57 -3.38
CA GLN A 47 6.41 -14.61 -2.23
C GLN A 47 6.65 -13.24 -1.59
N LYS A 48 6.40 -12.18 -2.32
CA LYS A 48 6.62 -10.81 -1.84
C LYS A 48 5.36 -10.16 -1.29
N LEU A 49 4.24 -10.85 -1.32
CA LEU A 49 2.98 -10.30 -0.84
C LEU A 49 2.86 -10.49 0.67
N PRO A 50 2.24 -9.52 1.37
CA PRO A 50 2.05 -9.61 2.81
C PRO A 50 0.86 -10.48 3.20
N PHE A 51 0.29 -11.20 2.26
CA PHE A 51 -0.88 -12.03 2.50
C PHE A 51 -0.48 -13.43 2.93
N GLU A 52 -1.33 -14.04 3.73
CA GLU A 52 -1.21 -15.45 4.06
C GLU A 52 -2.14 -16.25 3.16
N LYS A 53 -1.89 -17.54 3.03
CA LYS A 53 -2.79 -18.46 2.34
C LYS A 53 -3.46 -19.36 3.35
N ASP A 54 -4.76 -19.56 3.19
CA ASP A 54 -5.48 -20.52 4.00
C ASP A 54 -5.30 -21.93 3.42
N GLU A 55 -5.93 -22.92 4.04
CA GLU A 55 -5.81 -24.31 3.62
C GLU A 55 -6.36 -24.56 2.22
N MET A 56 -7.29 -23.72 1.77
CA MET A 56 -7.91 -23.85 0.45
C MET A 56 -7.17 -23.06 -0.63
N GLY A 57 -6.08 -22.40 -0.27
CA GLY A 57 -5.28 -21.61 -1.21
C GLY A 57 -5.76 -20.19 -1.42
N ASN A 58 -6.68 -19.71 -0.61
CA ASN A 58 -7.16 -18.33 -0.70
C ASN A 58 -6.20 -17.38 0.00
N TYR A 59 -5.98 -16.20 -0.59
CA TYR A 59 -5.23 -15.16 0.09
C TYR A 59 -6.08 -14.49 1.15
N VAL A 60 -5.56 -14.36 2.35
CA VAL A 60 -6.31 -13.82 3.49
C VAL A 60 -5.48 -12.80 4.25
N ILE A 61 -6.19 -11.87 4.89
CA ILE A 61 -5.61 -10.90 5.81
C ILE A 61 -6.35 -11.09 7.13
N TYR A 62 -5.60 -11.41 8.18
CA TYR A 62 -6.17 -11.61 9.50
C TYR A 62 -6.09 -10.33 10.32
N HIS A 63 -7.24 -9.84 10.75
CA HIS A 63 -7.33 -8.77 11.74
C HIS A 63 -7.90 -9.35 13.03
N THR A 64 -7.77 -8.60 14.12
CA THR A 64 -8.25 -9.07 15.42
C THR A 64 -9.72 -9.46 15.41
N ASP A 65 -10.53 -8.74 14.63
CA ASP A 65 -11.98 -8.91 14.65
C ASP A 65 -12.53 -9.67 13.46
N LYS A 66 -11.72 -9.82 12.40
CA LYS A 66 -12.26 -10.30 11.15
C LYS A 66 -11.19 -10.85 10.24
N THR A 67 -11.52 -11.85 9.46
CA THR A 67 -10.67 -12.35 8.38
C THR A 67 -11.20 -11.80 7.05
N TYR A 68 -10.30 -11.21 6.29
CA TYR A 68 -10.62 -10.67 4.96
C TYR A 68 -10.09 -11.60 3.90
N TYR A 69 -10.92 -11.91 2.91
CA TYR A 69 -10.54 -12.73 1.76
C TYR A 69 -10.23 -11.80 0.59
N VAL A 70 -9.00 -11.86 0.08
CA VAL A 70 -8.53 -10.97 -0.98
C VAL A 70 -8.89 -11.51 -2.34
N GLU A 71 -9.64 -10.73 -3.13
CA GLU A 71 -9.97 -11.10 -4.51
C GLU A 71 -8.87 -10.71 -5.47
N PHE A 72 -8.38 -9.48 -5.36
CA PHE A 72 -7.30 -8.99 -6.19
C PHE A 72 -6.59 -7.84 -5.47
N TRP A 73 -5.43 -7.48 -5.97
CA TRP A 73 -4.63 -6.41 -5.38
C TRP A 73 -3.93 -5.62 -6.46
N SER A 74 -3.50 -4.41 -6.11
CA SER A 74 -2.72 -3.57 -7.01
C SER A 74 -1.68 -2.80 -6.21
N HIS A 75 -0.64 -2.35 -6.91
CA HIS A 75 0.39 -1.51 -6.33
C HIS A 75 0.36 -0.15 -7.02
N SER A 76 0.60 0.90 -6.25
CA SER A 76 0.66 2.25 -6.81
C SER A 76 1.66 3.09 -6.03
N CYS A 77 2.18 4.14 -6.68
CA CYS A 77 3.02 5.13 -6.01
C CYS A 77 2.13 6.25 -5.52
N GLU A 78 2.15 6.49 -4.23
CA GLU A 78 1.32 7.51 -3.60
C GLU A 78 2.19 8.51 -2.87
N GLU A 79 1.77 9.78 -2.90
CA GLU A 79 2.48 10.85 -2.23
C GLU A 79 2.00 11.02 -0.80
N PHE A 80 2.95 11.20 0.11
CA PHE A 80 2.67 11.42 1.52
C PHE A 80 3.38 12.69 1.97
N TYR A 81 2.77 13.41 2.90
CA TYR A 81 3.38 14.57 3.53
C TYR A 81 3.44 14.37 5.03
N TYR A 82 4.41 15.05 5.66
CA TYR A 82 4.55 15.00 7.11
C TYR A 82 3.70 16.10 7.74
N ASP A 83 2.77 15.71 8.60
CA ASP A 83 1.91 16.62 9.32
C ASP A 83 2.54 16.91 10.68
N GLU A 84 3.07 18.13 10.86
CA GLU A 84 3.75 18.51 12.09
C GLU A 84 2.81 18.58 13.29
N GLU A 85 1.53 18.85 13.06
CA GLU A 85 0.56 18.95 14.15
C GLU A 85 0.30 17.59 14.79
N THR A 86 0.13 16.56 13.98
CA THR A 86 -0.13 15.21 14.47
C THR A 86 1.12 14.37 14.56
N LYS A 87 2.22 14.85 13.99
CA LYS A 87 3.53 14.15 13.91
C LYS A 87 3.39 12.81 13.20
N LYS A 88 2.58 12.78 12.15
CA LYS A 88 2.34 11.57 11.35
C LYS A 88 2.43 11.91 9.87
N TRP A 89 2.79 10.89 9.09
CA TRP A 89 2.74 10.98 7.64
C TRP A 89 1.32 10.71 7.18
N LYS A 90 0.83 11.54 6.28
CA LYS A 90 -0.52 11.42 5.72
C LYS A 90 -0.45 11.38 4.20
N GLN A 91 -1.32 10.59 3.60
CA GLN A 91 -1.40 10.51 2.15
C GLN A 91 -2.02 11.78 1.59
N VAL A 92 -1.40 12.30 0.53
CA VAL A 92 -1.96 13.44 -0.19
C VAL A 92 -3.21 12.96 -0.93
N PRO A 93 -4.36 13.64 -0.75
CA PRO A 93 -5.58 13.24 -1.44
C PRO A 93 -5.39 13.28 -2.95
N ASN A 94 -5.87 12.24 -3.62
CA ASN A 94 -5.82 12.17 -5.07
C ASN A 94 -7.03 12.92 -5.63
N THR A 95 -6.85 14.21 -5.89
CA THR A 95 -7.91 15.04 -6.43
C THR A 95 -7.83 15.06 -7.95
N ILE A 96 -8.87 14.60 -8.57
CA ILE A 96 -8.99 14.68 -10.02
C ILE A 96 -10.02 15.72 -10.39
#